data_10cf3c49d7387eab61e4ef328d68b8a4
#
_entry.id   10cf3c49d7387eab61e4ef328d68b8a4
#
_cell.length_a   1.000
_cell.length_b   1.000
_cell.length_c   1.000
_cell.angle_alpha   90.00
_cell.angle_beta   90.00
_cell.angle_gamma   90.00
#
_symmetry.space_group_name_H-M   'P 1'
#
loop_
_entity.id
_entity.type
_entity.pdbx_description
1 polymer ?
#
loop_
_entity_poly.entity_id
_entity_poly.type
_entity_poly.pdbx_seq_one_letter_code
_entity_poly.pdbx_strand_id
1 'polypeptide(L)'
;MSSVLDYLRGRAVPFVVFPDPEADLVEQAAERHGVDVDDLVRTEVVSNRFGYALMVVPWARRLDLTLARRAMNDPDARLATRDERVAKVQEFDPETWPPLGLFLLMPTFVDREVAGRDQVVFPAGRPSTLVCLQTDELFGDDPVVITALTSETMKREPIGTRRGNLWAVRADPEHPAIG
;
A
#
# COMPACT_ATOMS: atom_id res chain seq x y z
N MET A 1 5.75 13.67 13.90
CA MET A 1 4.57 12.94 13.36
C MET A 1 4.65 11.49 13.85
N SER A 2 3.53 10.90 14.25
CA SER A 2 3.53 9.48 14.64
C SER A 2 3.97 8.63 13.44
N SER A 3 4.75 7.58 13.70
CA SER A 3 5.14 6.65 12.61
C SER A 3 3.92 5.85 12.13
N VAL A 4 4.02 5.27 10.93
CA VAL A 4 3.00 4.35 10.40
C VAL A 4 2.71 3.21 11.40
N LEU A 5 3.75 2.66 12.02
CA LEU A 5 3.60 1.59 13.00
C LEU A 5 2.88 2.06 14.28
N ASP A 6 3.15 3.28 14.76
CA ASP A 6 2.46 3.84 15.93
C ASP A 6 0.98 4.08 15.62
N TYR A 7 0.66 4.53 14.43
CA TYR A 7 -0.72 4.69 13.99
C TYR A 7 -1.47 3.34 13.97
N LEU A 8 -0.86 2.29 13.41
CA LEU A 8 -1.46 0.95 13.37
C LEU A 8 -1.64 0.36 14.79
N ARG A 9 -0.67 0.56 15.68
CA ARG A 9 -0.81 0.18 17.10
C ARG A 9 -1.97 0.91 17.77
N GLY A 10 -2.11 2.20 17.49
CA GLY A 10 -3.21 3.01 18.02
C GLY A 10 -4.60 2.57 17.56
N ARG A 11 -4.70 1.97 16.38
CA ARG A 11 -5.95 1.36 15.86
C ARG A 11 -6.27 0.01 16.51
N ALA A 12 -5.34 -0.57 17.24
CA ALA A 12 -5.46 -1.91 17.82
C ALA A 12 -5.76 -3.02 16.80
N VAL A 13 -5.34 -2.84 15.55
CA VAL A 13 -5.45 -3.86 14.50
C VAL A 13 -4.21 -4.76 14.52
N PRO A 14 -4.35 -6.07 14.35
CA PRO A 14 -3.22 -6.98 14.28
C PRO A 14 -2.44 -6.77 12.96
N PHE A 15 -1.12 -6.68 13.04
CA PHE A 15 -0.25 -6.59 11.87
C PHE A 15 1.10 -7.28 12.10
N VAL A 16 1.77 -7.62 11.00
CA VAL A 16 3.13 -8.19 11.01
C VAL A 16 4.08 -7.22 10.35
N VAL A 17 5.25 -7.01 10.92
CA VAL A 17 6.32 -6.17 10.37
C VAL A 17 7.43 -7.04 9.80
N PHE A 18 7.90 -6.70 8.61
CA PHE A 18 9.08 -7.29 7.97
C PHE A 18 10.16 -6.22 7.85
N PRO A 19 11.04 -6.08 8.86
CA PRO A 19 12.14 -5.14 8.79
C PRO A 19 13.27 -5.71 7.93
N ASP A 20 13.81 -4.91 7.01
CA ASP A 20 14.99 -5.23 6.22
C ASP A 20 15.85 -3.96 6.07
N PRO A 21 16.71 -3.66 7.07
CA PRO A 21 17.54 -2.45 7.07
C PRO A 21 18.48 -2.32 5.87
N GLU A 22 18.75 -3.42 5.18
CA GLU A 22 19.64 -3.45 4.02
C GLU A 22 18.89 -3.32 2.67
N ALA A 23 17.55 -3.23 2.71
CA ALA A 23 16.77 -3.08 1.49
C ALA A 23 16.67 -1.61 1.07
N ASP A 24 17.15 -1.33 -0.13
CA ASP A 24 16.99 -0.04 -0.81
C ASP A 24 15.71 0.00 -1.68
N LEU A 25 15.17 -1.17 -2.01
CA LEU A 25 13.97 -1.34 -2.83
C LEU A 25 12.96 -2.24 -2.13
N VAL A 26 11.69 -1.94 -2.33
CA VAL A 26 10.57 -2.73 -1.79
C VAL A 26 10.62 -4.19 -2.28
N GLU A 27 10.98 -4.40 -3.54
CA GLU A 27 11.11 -5.72 -4.14
C GLU A 27 12.18 -6.57 -3.45
N GLN A 28 13.31 -5.96 -3.05
CA GLN A 28 14.37 -6.67 -2.31
C GLN A 28 13.88 -7.14 -0.95
N ALA A 29 13.18 -6.28 -0.21
CA ALA A 29 12.61 -6.63 1.08
C ALA A 29 11.56 -7.74 0.92
N ALA A 30 10.68 -7.61 -0.07
CA ALA A 30 9.64 -8.60 -0.36
C ALA A 30 10.25 -9.98 -0.68
N GLU A 31 11.26 -10.03 -1.54
CA GLU A 31 11.93 -11.28 -1.92
C GLU A 31 12.60 -11.96 -0.73
N ARG A 32 13.39 -11.21 0.07
CA ARG A 32 14.09 -11.74 1.24
C ARG A 32 13.16 -12.28 2.32
N HIS A 33 12.00 -11.67 2.48
CA HIS A 33 10.98 -12.11 3.44
C HIS A 33 9.99 -13.12 2.87
N GLY A 34 10.12 -13.52 1.59
CA GLY A 34 9.23 -14.46 0.93
C GLY A 34 7.79 -13.93 0.79
N VAL A 35 7.64 -12.62 0.66
CA VAL A 35 6.35 -11.97 0.41
C VAL A 35 5.89 -12.30 -1.00
N ASP A 36 4.66 -12.79 -1.13
CA ASP A 36 4.04 -13.02 -2.43
C ASP A 36 3.76 -11.67 -3.10
N VAL A 37 4.15 -11.52 -4.35
CA VAL A 37 3.86 -10.32 -5.13
C VAL A 37 2.37 -10.05 -5.26
N ASP A 38 1.56 -11.11 -5.22
CA ASP A 38 0.10 -10.99 -5.26
C ASP A 38 -0.49 -10.37 -3.97
N ASP A 39 0.23 -10.40 -2.86
CA ASP A 39 -0.15 -9.70 -1.62
C ASP A 39 0.39 -8.27 -1.56
N LEU A 40 1.43 -7.97 -2.35
CA LEU A 40 2.08 -6.67 -2.30
C LEU A 40 1.27 -5.60 -3.03
N VAL A 41 1.08 -4.46 -2.38
CA VAL A 41 0.37 -3.31 -2.94
C VAL A 41 1.25 -2.07 -2.93
N ARG A 42 0.96 -1.16 -3.86
CA ARG A 42 1.55 0.18 -3.91
C ARG A 42 0.47 1.24 -3.77
N THR A 43 0.88 2.36 -3.25
CA THR A 43 0.03 3.54 -3.14
C THR A 43 0.60 4.64 -4.03
N GLU A 44 -0.14 5.01 -5.05
CA GLU A 44 0.17 6.16 -5.89
C GLU A 44 -0.54 7.40 -5.36
N VAL A 45 0.17 8.53 -5.35
CA VAL A 45 -0.41 9.82 -4.96
C VAL A 45 -0.83 10.56 -6.21
N VAL A 46 -2.10 10.92 -6.29
CA VAL A 46 -2.68 11.64 -7.42
C VAL A 46 -3.07 13.05 -6.97
N SER A 47 -2.61 14.04 -7.72
CA SER A 47 -3.02 15.44 -7.57
C SER A 47 -4.32 15.67 -8.34
N ASN A 48 -5.27 16.34 -7.72
CA ASN A 48 -6.54 16.74 -8.30
C ASN A 48 -6.91 18.17 -7.90
N ARG A 49 -8.02 18.70 -8.41
CA ARG A 49 -8.46 20.07 -8.11
C ARG A 49 -8.74 20.35 -6.62
N PHE A 50 -8.90 19.32 -5.79
CA PHE A 50 -9.17 19.45 -4.35
C PHE A 50 -7.95 19.17 -3.48
N GLY A 51 -6.81 18.82 -4.08
CA GLY A 51 -5.57 18.48 -3.38
C GLY A 51 -5.00 17.16 -3.83
N TYR A 52 -4.80 16.20 -2.90
CA TYR A 52 -4.21 14.90 -3.19
C TYR A 52 -5.14 13.76 -2.77
N ALA A 53 -5.07 12.66 -3.49
CA ALA A 53 -5.75 11.41 -3.19
C ALA A 53 -4.78 10.23 -3.30
N LEU A 54 -5.06 9.15 -2.57
CA LEU A 54 -4.33 7.89 -2.64
C LEU A 54 -5.05 6.92 -3.58
N MET A 55 -4.27 6.28 -4.45
CA MET A 55 -4.72 5.20 -5.33
C MET A 55 -3.96 3.94 -4.98
N VAL A 56 -4.64 2.98 -4.36
CA VAL A 56 -4.05 1.71 -3.91
C VAL A 56 -4.26 0.66 -4.99
N VAL A 57 -3.18 0.17 -5.56
CA VAL A 57 -3.19 -0.78 -6.68
C VAL A 57 -2.29 -1.98 -6.40
N PRO A 58 -2.51 -3.13 -7.06
CA PRO A 58 -1.58 -4.25 -7.00
C PRO A 58 -0.17 -3.83 -7.40
N TRP A 59 0.84 -4.35 -6.71
CA TRP A 59 2.25 -4.03 -7.03
C TRP A 59 2.62 -4.37 -8.46
N ALA A 60 2.13 -5.49 -8.97
CA ALA A 60 2.39 -5.98 -10.33
C ALA A 60 1.63 -5.22 -11.43
N ARG A 61 0.78 -4.27 -11.07
CA ARG A 61 -0.02 -3.47 -12.00
C ARG A 61 0.44 -2.01 -11.99
N ARG A 62 0.07 -1.28 -13.03
CA ARG A 62 0.21 0.18 -13.09
C ARG A 62 -1.14 0.84 -12.92
N LEU A 63 -1.16 1.98 -12.25
CA LEU A 63 -2.33 2.83 -12.20
C LEU A 63 -2.71 3.28 -13.62
N ASP A 64 -3.97 3.08 -13.99
CA ASP A 64 -4.54 3.64 -15.20
C ASP A 64 -5.14 5.03 -14.86
N LEU A 65 -4.46 6.08 -15.32
CA LEU A 65 -4.90 7.46 -15.04
C LEU A 65 -6.28 7.78 -15.63
N THR A 66 -6.70 7.11 -16.70
CA THR A 66 -8.04 7.31 -17.26
C THR A 66 -9.11 6.80 -16.28
N LEU A 67 -8.86 5.63 -15.65
CA LEU A 67 -9.73 5.09 -14.63
C LEU A 67 -9.72 5.96 -13.36
N ALA A 68 -8.54 6.41 -12.92
CA ALA A 68 -8.40 7.29 -11.77
C ALA A 68 -9.15 8.62 -11.96
N ARG A 69 -8.99 9.28 -13.10
CA ARG A 69 -9.72 10.50 -13.47
C ARG A 69 -11.22 10.31 -13.44
N ARG A 70 -11.69 9.18 -13.97
CA ARG A 70 -13.12 8.82 -13.96
C ARG A 70 -13.61 8.58 -12.54
N ALA A 71 -12.86 7.85 -11.71
CA ALA A 71 -13.20 7.58 -10.31
C ALA A 71 -13.34 8.86 -9.48
N MET A 72 -12.45 9.84 -9.72
CA MET A 72 -12.47 11.13 -9.03
C MET A 72 -13.39 12.17 -9.66
N ASN A 73 -13.96 11.87 -10.83
CA ASN A 73 -14.67 12.86 -11.65
C ASN A 73 -13.84 14.14 -11.89
N ASP A 74 -12.56 13.94 -12.19
CA ASP A 74 -11.61 15.02 -12.47
C ASP A 74 -10.72 14.68 -13.67
N PRO A 75 -10.98 15.25 -14.86
CA PRO A 75 -10.24 14.96 -16.08
C PRO A 75 -8.78 15.46 -16.04
N ASP A 76 -8.47 16.40 -15.17
CA ASP A 76 -7.15 17.01 -15.05
C ASP A 76 -6.28 16.34 -13.97
N ALA A 77 -6.81 15.35 -13.28
CA ALA A 77 -6.05 14.61 -12.28
C ALA A 77 -4.81 13.94 -12.91
N ARG A 78 -3.71 14.00 -12.18
CA ARG A 78 -2.39 13.51 -12.61
C ARG A 78 -1.62 12.88 -11.44
N LEU A 79 -0.62 12.08 -11.73
CA LEU A 79 0.31 11.64 -10.68
C LEU A 79 0.98 12.87 -10.04
N ALA A 80 1.07 12.85 -8.71
CA ALA A 80 1.87 13.82 -7.99
C ALA A 80 3.35 13.66 -8.36
N THR A 81 4.04 14.75 -8.55
CA THR A 81 5.48 14.74 -8.80
C THR A 81 6.24 14.25 -7.56
N ARG A 82 7.50 13.85 -7.75
CA ARG A 82 8.36 13.48 -6.63
C ARG A 82 8.47 14.61 -5.60
N ASP A 83 8.66 15.84 -6.06
CA ASP A 83 8.80 17.01 -5.18
C ASP A 83 7.52 17.29 -4.39
N GLU A 84 6.35 17.15 -5.01
CA GLU A 84 5.07 17.26 -4.33
C GLU A 84 4.91 16.21 -3.22
N ARG A 85 5.30 14.96 -3.50
CA ARG A 85 5.26 13.87 -2.50
C ARG A 85 6.21 14.14 -1.34
N VAL A 86 7.45 14.54 -1.62
CA VAL A 86 8.44 14.91 -0.59
C VAL A 86 7.95 16.09 0.25
N ALA A 87 7.40 17.12 -0.39
CA ALA A 87 6.89 18.30 0.32
C ALA A 87 5.71 17.97 1.23
N LYS A 88 4.89 16.97 0.86
CA LYS A 88 3.71 16.58 1.64
C LYS A 88 4.06 15.76 2.88
N VAL A 89 4.98 14.80 2.76
CA VAL A 89 5.47 13.98 3.88
C VAL A 89 6.97 13.76 3.71
N GLN A 90 7.76 14.60 4.35
CA GLN A 90 9.23 14.58 4.23
C GLN A 90 9.89 13.30 4.78
N GLU A 91 9.21 12.61 5.70
CA GLU A 91 9.71 11.41 6.36
C GLU A 91 9.58 10.15 5.50
N PHE A 92 8.75 10.20 4.43
CA PHE A 92 8.55 9.07 3.54
C PHE A 92 9.49 9.12 2.34
N ASP A 93 9.97 7.95 1.96
CA ASP A 93 10.49 7.79 0.61
C ASP A 93 9.35 8.00 -0.40
N PRO A 94 9.55 8.80 -1.44
CA PRO A 94 8.48 9.17 -2.38
C PRO A 94 7.78 7.99 -3.06
N GLU A 95 8.42 6.83 -3.10
CA GLU A 95 7.88 5.63 -3.77
C GLU A 95 7.24 4.62 -2.79
N THR A 96 7.19 4.93 -1.49
CA THR A 96 6.81 3.96 -0.44
C THR A 96 5.67 4.43 0.46
N TRP A 97 4.72 5.13 -0.12
CA TRP A 97 3.56 5.63 0.60
C TRP A 97 2.66 4.48 1.09
N PRO A 98 2.23 4.49 2.36
CA PRO A 98 1.30 3.50 2.87
C PRO A 98 -0.14 3.78 2.42
N PRO A 99 -1.00 2.76 2.30
CA PRO A 99 -2.42 2.90 1.91
C PRO A 99 -3.31 3.35 3.08
N LEU A 100 -2.90 4.37 3.82
CA LEU A 100 -3.51 4.81 5.08
C LEU A 100 -4.11 6.21 4.94
N GLY A 101 -5.28 6.30 4.29
CA GLY A 101 -5.93 7.57 3.99
C GLY A 101 -6.26 8.41 5.20
N LEU A 102 -6.79 7.82 6.27
CA LEU A 102 -7.09 8.55 7.51
C LEU A 102 -5.83 9.08 8.19
N PHE A 103 -4.75 8.31 8.18
CA PHE A 103 -3.45 8.75 8.72
C PHE A 103 -2.88 9.94 7.95
N LEU A 104 -3.05 9.93 6.62
CA LEU A 104 -2.52 10.94 5.72
C LEU A 104 -3.50 12.09 5.46
N LEU A 105 -4.74 11.98 5.96
CA LEU A 105 -5.84 12.91 5.72
C LEU A 105 -6.12 13.10 4.22
N MET A 106 -6.12 11.99 3.48
CA MET A 106 -6.35 11.96 2.04
C MET A 106 -7.48 11.01 1.68
N PRO A 107 -8.37 11.38 0.74
CA PRO A 107 -9.30 10.45 0.13
C PRO A 107 -8.56 9.26 -0.46
N THR A 108 -9.10 8.05 -0.27
CA THR A 108 -8.44 6.81 -0.71
C THR A 108 -9.35 6.01 -1.63
N PHE A 109 -8.79 5.65 -2.77
CA PHE A 109 -9.40 4.77 -3.77
C PHE A 109 -8.62 3.47 -3.81
N VAL A 110 -9.32 2.36 -3.79
CA VAL A 110 -8.72 1.01 -3.73
C VAL A 110 -9.16 0.21 -4.95
N ASP A 111 -8.20 -0.36 -5.65
CA ASP A 111 -8.49 -1.24 -6.78
C ASP A 111 -9.26 -2.47 -6.32
N ARG A 112 -10.24 -2.92 -7.13
CA ARG A 112 -11.07 -4.08 -6.81
C ARG A 112 -10.26 -5.34 -6.57
N GLU A 113 -9.14 -5.52 -7.28
CA GLU A 113 -8.26 -6.66 -7.10
C GLU A 113 -7.61 -6.63 -5.71
N VAL A 114 -7.20 -5.46 -5.22
CA VAL A 114 -6.67 -5.29 -3.86
C VAL A 114 -7.75 -5.55 -2.81
N ALA A 115 -8.92 -4.97 -2.97
CA ALA A 115 -10.04 -5.13 -2.03
C ALA A 115 -10.54 -6.59 -1.92
N GLY A 116 -10.33 -7.40 -2.95
CA GLY A 116 -10.69 -8.83 -2.97
C GLY A 116 -9.67 -9.77 -2.35
N ARG A 117 -8.55 -9.28 -1.83
CA ARG A 117 -7.51 -10.11 -1.20
C ARG A 117 -7.80 -10.35 0.27
N ASP A 118 -7.33 -11.47 0.81
CA ASP A 118 -7.43 -11.76 2.24
C ASP A 118 -6.47 -10.89 3.06
N GLN A 119 -5.27 -10.66 2.53
CA GLN A 119 -4.22 -9.86 3.17
C GLN A 119 -3.53 -8.95 2.16
N VAL A 120 -2.91 -7.90 2.66
CA VAL A 120 -2.10 -6.97 1.89
C VAL A 120 -0.78 -6.71 2.58
N VAL A 121 0.27 -6.51 1.78
CA VAL A 121 1.58 -6.10 2.23
C VAL A 121 1.94 -4.78 1.57
N PHE A 122 2.43 -3.83 2.33
CA PHE A 122 2.81 -2.51 1.83
C PHE A 122 4.03 -1.94 2.55
N PRO A 123 4.79 -1.05 1.92
CA PRO A 123 5.87 -0.33 2.57
C PRO A 123 5.34 0.72 3.55
N ALA A 124 5.95 0.80 4.71
CA ALA A 124 5.56 1.73 5.78
C ALA A 124 6.31 3.07 5.71
N GLY A 125 6.38 3.66 4.53
CA GLY A 125 7.07 4.92 4.28
C GLY A 125 8.56 4.78 3.95
N ARG A 126 9.10 3.55 3.97
CA ARG A 126 10.48 3.23 3.58
C ARG A 126 10.55 1.83 2.94
N PRO A 127 11.47 1.60 1.98
CA PRO A 127 11.65 0.28 1.39
C PRO A 127 12.04 -0.79 2.41
N SER A 128 12.77 -0.38 3.45
CA SER A 128 13.31 -1.23 4.51
C SER A 128 12.28 -1.74 5.51
N THR A 129 11.01 -1.39 5.38
CA THR A 129 9.98 -1.80 6.35
C THR A 129 8.68 -2.12 5.62
N LEU A 130 8.34 -3.40 5.54
CA LEU A 130 7.05 -3.84 5.02
C LEU A 130 6.11 -4.20 6.17
N VAL A 131 4.84 -3.99 5.96
CA VAL A 131 3.77 -4.32 6.90
C VAL A 131 2.74 -5.20 6.21
N CYS A 132 2.33 -6.27 6.88
CA CYS A 132 1.25 -7.16 6.44
C CYS A 132 0.10 -7.09 7.42
N LEU A 133 -1.12 -6.96 6.91
CA LEU A 133 -2.35 -7.13 7.71
C LEU A 133 -3.50 -7.63 6.84
N GLN A 134 -4.59 -8.04 7.51
CA GLN A 134 -5.82 -8.45 6.83
C GLN A 134 -6.41 -7.26 6.09
N THR A 135 -6.91 -7.47 4.88
CA THR A 135 -7.49 -6.42 4.05
C THR A 135 -8.68 -5.75 4.73
N ASP A 136 -9.52 -6.53 5.39
CA ASP A 136 -10.68 -6.01 6.12
C ASP A 136 -10.29 -5.16 7.33
N GLU A 137 -9.19 -5.50 8.01
CA GLU A 137 -8.64 -4.69 9.11
C GLU A 137 -8.04 -3.38 8.62
N LEU A 138 -7.51 -3.37 7.40
CA LEU A 138 -6.95 -2.17 6.80
C LEU A 138 -8.04 -1.19 6.35
N PHE A 139 -9.01 -1.68 5.60
CA PHE A 139 -10.00 -0.86 4.89
C PHE A 139 -11.40 -0.91 5.49
N GLY A 140 -11.71 -1.83 6.40
CA GLY A 140 -13.09 -2.09 6.85
C GLY A 140 -13.79 -0.88 7.47
N ASP A 141 -13.06 -0.09 8.25
CA ASP A 141 -13.57 1.10 8.94
C ASP A 141 -13.21 2.41 8.23
N ASP A 142 -12.34 2.37 7.22
CA ASP A 142 -11.92 3.57 6.51
C ASP A 142 -12.89 3.91 5.36
N PRO A 143 -13.21 5.17 5.15
CA PRO A 143 -14.09 5.61 4.05
C PRO A 143 -13.35 5.53 2.70
N VAL A 144 -13.11 4.33 2.20
CA VAL A 144 -12.45 4.10 0.91
C VAL A 144 -13.45 3.89 -0.21
N VAL A 145 -13.07 4.27 -1.43
CA VAL A 145 -13.84 4.01 -2.65
C VAL A 145 -13.21 2.82 -3.38
N ILE A 146 -13.94 1.70 -3.46
CA ILE A 146 -13.49 0.51 -4.19
C ILE A 146 -13.94 0.61 -5.64
N THR A 147 -13.00 0.62 -6.57
CA THR A 147 -13.27 0.77 -8.01
C THR A 147 -12.17 0.13 -8.85
N ALA A 148 -12.34 0.05 -10.16
CA ALA A 148 -11.27 -0.36 -11.06
C ALA A 148 -10.28 0.80 -11.24
N LEU A 149 -9.00 0.56 -10.96
CA LEU A 149 -7.91 1.52 -11.10
C LEU A 149 -6.81 1.03 -12.03
N THR A 150 -6.83 -0.24 -12.42
CA THR A 150 -5.84 -0.86 -13.30
C THR A 150 -6.53 -1.53 -14.48
N SER A 151 -5.84 -1.58 -15.62
CA SER A 151 -6.29 -2.30 -16.80
C SER A 151 -5.41 -3.54 -17.03
N GLU A 152 -5.96 -4.59 -17.66
CA GLU A 152 -5.24 -5.84 -17.95
C GLU A 152 -4.01 -5.64 -18.83
N THR A 153 -3.97 -4.58 -19.60
CA THR A 153 -2.89 -4.27 -20.57
C THR A 153 -1.60 -3.79 -19.90
N MET A 154 -1.62 -3.44 -18.62
CA MET A 154 -0.48 -2.83 -17.92
C MET A 154 0.09 -3.74 -16.82
N LYS A 155 0.56 -4.94 -17.18
CA LYS A 155 1.29 -5.82 -16.25
C LYS A 155 2.75 -5.37 -16.13
N ARG A 156 3.28 -5.41 -14.89
CA ARG A 156 4.73 -5.41 -14.65
C ARG A 156 5.28 -6.83 -14.79
N GLU A 157 6.58 -6.96 -15.03
CA GLU A 157 7.27 -8.25 -14.99
C GLU A 157 7.14 -8.90 -13.60
N PRO A 158 6.91 -10.21 -13.51
CA PRO A 158 6.69 -10.90 -12.24
C PRO A 158 7.98 -11.00 -11.41
N ILE A 159 7.88 -10.69 -10.13
CA ILE A 159 8.82 -11.13 -9.11
C ILE A 159 8.50 -12.60 -8.79
N GLY A 160 9.53 -13.44 -8.61
CA GLY A 160 9.37 -14.89 -8.43
C GLY A 160 8.34 -15.26 -7.34
N THR A 161 7.43 -16.15 -7.70
CA THR A 161 6.27 -16.54 -6.89
C THR A 161 6.60 -17.61 -5.85
N ARG A 162 6.29 -17.35 -4.58
CA ARG A 162 5.94 -18.37 -3.58
C ARG A 162 4.57 -18.05 -2.99
N ARG A 163 3.59 -18.92 -3.20
CA ARG A 163 2.28 -18.82 -2.55
C ARG A 163 2.38 -19.31 -1.11
N GLY A 164 2.12 -18.44 -0.16
CA GLY A 164 1.98 -18.76 1.26
C GLY A 164 1.16 -17.71 1.98
N ASN A 165 0.27 -18.13 2.87
CA ASN A 165 -0.42 -17.20 3.75
C ASN A 165 0.57 -16.74 4.84
N LEU A 166 1.20 -15.60 4.65
CA LEU A 166 2.19 -15.03 5.58
C LEU A 166 1.63 -14.77 6.97
N TRP A 167 0.33 -14.50 7.05
CA TRP A 167 -0.37 -14.33 8.30
C TRP A 167 -0.45 -15.64 9.08
N ALA A 168 -0.79 -16.75 8.43
CA ALA A 168 -0.91 -18.06 9.06
C ALA A 168 0.43 -18.60 9.57
N VAL A 169 1.54 -18.27 8.90
CA VAL A 169 2.89 -18.74 9.28
C VAL A 169 3.42 -18.02 10.53
N ARG A 170 2.97 -16.79 10.81
CA ARG A 170 3.46 -15.97 11.93
C ARG A 170 2.44 -15.72 13.05
N ALA A 171 1.22 -16.22 12.91
CA ALA A 171 0.26 -16.36 14.02
C ALA A 171 0.57 -17.56 14.93
N ASP A 172 1.77 -18.17 14.82
CA ASP A 172 2.24 -19.20 15.73
C ASP A 172 2.36 -18.61 17.15
N PRO A 173 1.81 -19.28 18.17
CA PRO A 173 1.84 -18.81 19.56
C PRO A 173 3.25 -18.57 20.13
N GLU A 174 4.30 -19.10 19.50
CA GLU A 174 5.69 -18.84 19.89
C GLU A 174 6.27 -17.52 19.34
N HIS A 175 5.57 -16.88 18.36
CA HIS A 175 5.96 -15.58 17.80
C HIS A 175 4.73 -14.68 17.68
N PRO A 176 4.28 -14.06 18.79
CA PRO A 176 3.13 -13.16 18.74
C PRO A 176 3.39 -12.00 17.80
N ALA A 177 2.37 -11.64 17.02
CA ALA A 177 2.37 -10.43 16.20
C ALA A 177 2.82 -9.26 17.06
N ILE A 178 3.90 -8.58 16.65
CA ILE A 178 4.43 -7.43 17.36
C ILE A 178 3.57 -6.23 16.97
N GLY A 179 2.49 -6.05 17.71
CA GLY A 179 1.66 -4.86 17.66
C GLY A 179 2.25 -3.73 18.48
#